data_db268b57c3a0453b4c57edcee9a71cfb
#
_entry.id   db268b57c3a0453b4c57edcee9a71cfb
#
_cell.length_a   1.000
_cell.length_b   1.000
_cell.length_c   1.000
_cell.angle_alpha   90.00
_cell.angle_beta   90.00
_cell.angle_gamma   90.00
#
_symmetry.space_group_name_H-M   'P 1'
#
loop_
_entity.id
_entity.type
_entity.pdbx_description
1 polymer ?
#
loop_
_entity_poly.entity_id
_entity_poly.type
_entity_poly.pdbx_seq_one_letter_code
_entity_poly.pdbx_strand_id
1 'polypeptide(L)'
;MKFPLRSTIQIGRYVASQKRKGELYPLVLMLEPTLACNIACIGCGKIREYESNKARLTVEECIETAVQCPAPVISVCGGEPLIFKGIEEVVASFLEMKRTVQLCTNALRLSEMLDKFTPNPRLTFVVHLDGMREIHDYVCDYPGLWDIAVDAMRRARDAGFRITSNTTIFKETDVDDVVQMMGFLTDEVGVDGMLIAPGYQYSQIDPELTMTREEHEEKFRAIYPAYAPAGGPREYVRRKSRSPPTSSGRPRPPP
;
A
#
# COMPACT_ATOMS: atom_id res chain seq x y z
N MET A 1 -8.28 9.50 -3.95
CA MET A 1 -6.93 9.96 -3.55
C MET A 1 -6.77 11.43 -3.95
N LYS A 2 -6.49 12.30 -3.00
CA LYS A 2 -6.18 13.72 -3.29
C LYS A 2 -4.67 13.86 -3.41
N PHE A 3 -4.12 13.76 -4.62
CA PHE A 3 -2.73 14.14 -4.84
C PHE A 3 -2.53 15.63 -4.55
N PRO A 4 -1.40 16.02 -3.94
CA PRO A 4 -1.07 17.44 -3.80
C PRO A 4 -1.06 18.10 -5.17
N LEU A 5 -1.70 19.26 -5.29
CA LEU A 5 -1.84 19.99 -6.58
C LEU A 5 -0.48 20.18 -7.27
N ARG A 6 0.57 20.50 -6.49
CA ARG A 6 1.93 20.67 -7.02
C ARG A 6 2.48 19.40 -7.66
N SER A 7 2.27 18.22 -7.04
CA SER A 7 2.67 16.93 -7.62
C SER A 7 1.87 16.62 -8.87
N THR A 8 0.56 16.86 -8.87
CA THR A 8 -0.29 16.68 -10.04
C THR A 8 0.16 17.53 -11.22
N ILE A 9 0.46 18.82 -10.99
CA ILE A 9 0.97 19.72 -12.02
C ILE A 9 2.32 19.25 -12.55
N GLN A 10 3.23 18.84 -11.66
CA GLN A 10 4.57 18.35 -12.03
C GLN A 10 4.47 17.09 -12.92
N ILE A 11 3.67 16.11 -12.51
CA ILE A 11 3.42 14.88 -13.28
C ILE A 11 2.80 15.22 -14.64
N GLY A 12 1.79 16.09 -14.66
CA GLY A 12 1.13 16.53 -15.90
C GLY A 12 2.12 17.22 -16.88
N ARG A 13 2.98 18.10 -16.38
CA ARG A 13 4.03 18.74 -17.18
C ARG A 13 5.04 17.73 -17.72
N TYR A 14 5.45 16.78 -16.90
CA TYR A 14 6.35 15.70 -17.31
C TYR A 14 5.71 14.88 -18.46
N VAL A 15 4.50 14.38 -18.27
CA VAL A 15 3.74 13.63 -19.30
C VAL A 15 3.61 14.43 -20.59
N ALA A 16 3.20 15.70 -20.52
CA ALA A 16 3.07 16.55 -21.71
C ALA A 16 4.41 16.77 -22.43
N SER A 17 5.50 16.89 -21.69
CA SER A 17 6.85 17.00 -22.25
C SER A 17 7.26 15.72 -22.98
N GLN A 18 7.08 14.56 -22.33
CA GLN A 18 7.49 13.27 -22.89
C GLN A 18 6.65 12.88 -24.12
N LYS A 19 5.34 13.10 -24.07
CA LYS A 19 4.45 12.88 -25.23
C LYS A 19 4.92 13.65 -26.49
N ARG A 20 5.46 14.87 -26.31
CA ARG A 20 6.00 15.65 -27.44
C ARG A 20 7.24 15.04 -28.05
N LYS A 21 8.04 14.27 -27.27
CA LYS A 21 9.23 13.59 -27.77
C LYS A 21 8.89 12.33 -28.55
N GLY A 22 7.70 11.75 -28.37
CA GLY A 22 7.26 10.53 -29.06
C GLY A 22 7.93 9.25 -28.57
N GLU A 23 8.62 9.28 -27.45
CA GLU A 23 9.34 8.15 -26.88
C GLU A 23 8.59 7.52 -25.71
N LEU A 24 8.87 6.27 -25.39
CA LEU A 24 8.43 5.63 -24.16
C LEU A 24 9.12 6.28 -22.96
N TYR A 25 8.39 6.51 -21.90
CA TYR A 25 8.90 7.16 -20.69
C TYR A 25 8.33 6.54 -19.43
N PRO A 26 9.13 6.41 -18.36
CA PRO A 26 8.66 5.90 -17.08
C PRO A 26 7.82 6.96 -16.35
N LEU A 27 6.71 6.55 -15.75
CA LEU A 27 5.92 7.39 -14.84
C LEU A 27 6.27 7.13 -13.38
N VAL A 28 6.59 5.88 -13.05
CA VAL A 28 6.92 5.41 -11.72
C VAL A 28 8.21 4.61 -11.80
N LEU A 29 9.16 4.94 -10.93
CA LEU A 29 10.29 4.08 -10.59
C LEU A 29 9.86 3.24 -9.38
N MET A 30 9.81 1.91 -9.55
CA MET A 30 9.68 1.00 -8.40
C MET A 30 11.07 0.63 -7.92
N LEU A 31 11.40 1.00 -6.70
CA LEU A 31 12.70 0.76 -6.08
C LEU A 31 12.54 -0.19 -4.91
N GLU A 32 13.36 -1.22 -4.89
CA GLU A 32 13.39 -2.26 -3.85
C GLU A 32 14.76 -2.27 -3.14
N PRO A 33 14.96 -1.42 -2.14
CA PRO A 33 16.26 -1.30 -1.46
C PRO A 33 16.71 -2.59 -0.80
N THR A 34 15.75 -3.41 -0.36
CA THR A 34 15.98 -4.72 0.24
C THR A 34 14.85 -5.69 -0.08
N LEU A 35 15.20 -6.95 -0.26
CA LEU A 35 14.22 -8.04 -0.36
C LEU A 35 13.90 -8.67 1.01
N ALA A 36 14.63 -8.31 2.06
CA ALA A 36 14.33 -8.76 3.41
C ALA A 36 13.04 -8.11 3.94
N CYS A 37 12.28 -8.88 4.71
CA CYS A 37 11.10 -8.41 5.43
C CYS A 37 11.10 -8.95 6.86
N ASN A 38 10.41 -8.26 7.75
CA ASN A 38 10.25 -8.64 9.16
C ASN A 38 8.93 -9.38 9.45
N ILE A 39 8.12 -9.67 8.41
CA ILE A 39 6.92 -10.51 8.46
C ILE A 39 6.90 -11.45 7.25
N ALA A 40 6.01 -12.46 7.25
CA ALA A 40 5.93 -13.49 6.22
C ALA A 40 4.49 -13.69 5.72
N CYS A 41 3.90 -12.66 5.11
CA CYS A 41 2.52 -12.69 4.63
C CYS A 41 2.24 -13.90 3.72
N ILE A 42 1.06 -14.51 3.89
CA ILE A 42 0.64 -15.73 3.17
C ILE A 42 0.67 -15.53 1.66
N GLY A 43 0.18 -14.39 1.18
CA GLY A 43 0.11 -14.03 -0.24
C GLY A 43 1.34 -13.31 -0.79
N CYS A 44 2.45 -13.23 -0.05
CA CYS A 44 3.64 -12.53 -0.49
C CYS A 44 4.52 -13.38 -1.41
N GLY A 45 4.36 -13.20 -2.73
CA GLY A 45 5.21 -13.87 -3.71
C GLY A 45 6.69 -13.54 -3.57
N LYS A 46 7.02 -12.30 -3.19
CA LYS A 46 8.42 -11.85 -3.08
C LYS A 46 9.21 -12.60 -2.01
N ILE A 47 8.68 -12.72 -0.80
CA ILE A 47 9.37 -13.41 0.30
C ILE A 47 9.59 -14.88 -0.04
N ARG A 48 8.58 -15.53 -0.62
CA ARG A 48 8.64 -16.94 -0.98
C ARG A 48 9.55 -17.20 -2.19
N GLU A 49 9.55 -16.29 -3.17
CA GLU A 49 10.39 -16.41 -4.37
C GLU A 49 11.86 -16.08 -4.09
N TYR A 50 12.13 -15.15 -3.17
CA TYR A 50 13.46 -14.65 -2.87
C TYR A 50 13.95 -15.01 -1.45
N GLU A 51 13.37 -15.99 -0.81
CA GLU A 51 13.72 -16.41 0.55
C GLU A 51 15.22 -16.66 0.73
N SER A 52 15.89 -17.20 -0.29
CA SER A 52 17.34 -17.40 -0.32
C SER A 52 18.14 -16.17 -0.76
N ASN A 53 17.50 -15.18 -1.38
CA ASN A 53 18.16 -13.99 -1.93
C ASN A 53 17.93 -12.78 -1.03
N LYS A 54 18.85 -12.57 -0.08
CA LYS A 54 18.87 -11.39 0.80
C LYS A 54 19.56 -10.20 0.14
N ALA A 55 19.46 -10.06 -1.18
CA ALA A 55 20.05 -8.96 -1.90
C ALA A 55 19.50 -7.63 -1.40
N ARG A 56 20.38 -6.65 -1.30
CA ARG A 56 20.06 -5.28 -0.93
C ARG A 56 20.95 -4.34 -1.71
N LEU A 57 20.43 -3.19 -2.01
CA LEU A 57 21.18 -2.07 -2.57
C LEU A 57 21.93 -1.35 -1.45
N THR A 58 22.92 -0.56 -1.82
CA THR A 58 23.45 0.49 -0.93
C THR A 58 22.59 1.75 -1.03
N VAL A 59 22.80 2.70 -0.12
CA VAL A 59 22.14 4.02 -0.19
C VAL A 59 22.51 4.74 -1.48
N GLU A 60 23.79 4.68 -1.86
CA GLU A 60 24.34 5.30 -3.06
C GLU A 60 23.70 4.71 -4.33
N GLU A 61 23.57 3.38 -4.42
CA GLU A 61 22.93 2.70 -5.55
C GLU A 61 21.44 3.08 -5.67
N CYS A 62 20.73 3.22 -4.55
CA CYS A 62 19.35 3.71 -4.55
C CYS A 62 19.25 5.12 -5.13
N ILE A 63 20.14 6.03 -4.69
CA ILE A 63 20.16 7.42 -5.12
C ILE A 63 20.56 7.51 -6.60
N GLU A 64 21.59 6.79 -7.02
CA GLU A 64 22.05 6.75 -8.41
C GLU A 64 20.97 6.26 -9.36
N THR A 65 20.23 5.19 -8.98
CA THR A 65 19.11 4.68 -9.74
C THR A 65 18.04 5.77 -9.98
N ALA A 66 17.75 6.58 -8.97
CA ALA A 66 16.79 7.68 -9.11
C ALA A 66 17.32 8.84 -9.95
N VAL A 67 18.64 9.07 -9.98
CA VAL A 67 19.28 10.06 -10.87
C VAL A 67 19.17 9.60 -12.33
N GLN A 68 19.40 8.33 -12.60
CA GLN A 68 19.33 7.75 -13.96
C GLN A 68 17.90 7.64 -14.48
N CYS A 69 16.90 7.47 -13.61
CA CYS A 69 15.51 7.33 -14.00
C CYS A 69 14.74 8.65 -13.87
N PRO A 70 14.22 9.23 -14.96
CA PRO A 70 13.51 10.52 -14.92
C PRO A 70 12.07 10.44 -14.41
N ALA A 71 11.59 9.29 -13.93
CA ALA A 71 10.23 9.10 -13.43
C ALA A 71 9.88 10.14 -12.34
N PRO A 72 8.75 10.83 -12.42
CA PRO A 72 8.35 11.84 -11.45
C PRO A 72 7.88 11.24 -10.10
N VAL A 73 7.54 9.96 -10.07
CA VAL A 73 7.11 9.23 -8.88
C VAL A 73 8.10 8.12 -8.59
N ILE A 74 8.46 7.94 -7.35
CA ILE A 74 9.25 6.80 -6.85
C ILE A 74 8.41 6.05 -5.84
N SER A 75 8.15 4.77 -6.10
CA SER A 75 7.54 3.83 -5.16
C SER A 75 8.63 2.99 -4.53
N VAL A 76 8.91 3.22 -3.27
CA VAL A 76 9.89 2.45 -2.49
C VAL A 76 9.15 1.28 -1.85
N CYS A 77 9.51 0.08 -2.24
CA CYS A 77 8.87 -1.17 -1.82
C CYS A 77 9.92 -2.28 -1.63
N GLY A 78 9.63 -3.51 -1.96
CA GLY A 78 10.53 -4.65 -1.82
C GLY A 78 10.04 -5.61 -0.74
N GLY A 79 10.90 -5.99 0.21
CA GLY A 79 10.50 -6.61 1.46
C GLY A 79 9.85 -5.57 2.37
N GLU A 80 10.54 -5.16 3.44
CA GLU A 80 10.11 -4.04 4.28
C GLU A 80 11.14 -2.90 4.22
N PRO A 81 10.81 -1.77 3.57
CA PRO A 81 11.77 -0.66 3.46
C PRO A 81 12.21 -0.06 4.79
N LEU A 82 11.37 -0.08 5.83
CA LEU A 82 11.72 0.50 7.14
C LEU A 82 12.75 -0.34 7.93
N ILE A 83 13.14 -1.53 7.45
CA ILE A 83 14.30 -2.25 7.99
C ILE A 83 15.59 -1.99 7.21
N PHE A 84 15.50 -1.29 6.07
CA PHE A 84 16.69 -0.91 5.30
C PHE A 84 17.44 0.22 6.01
N LYS A 85 18.72 -0.01 6.31
CA LYS A 85 19.56 0.99 6.99
C LYS A 85 19.85 2.16 6.05
N GLY A 86 19.48 3.36 6.44
CA GLY A 86 19.64 4.58 5.64
C GLY A 86 18.44 4.91 4.75
N ILE A 87 17.27 4.27 4.98
CA ILE A 87 16.06 4.58 4.22
C ILE A 87 15.65 6.05 4.33
N GLU A 88 15.89 6.67 5.48
CA GLU A 88 15.64 8.08 5.72
C GLU A 88 16.48 8.98 4.80
N GLU A 89 17.74 8.64 4.58
CA GLU A 89 18.65 9.36 3.68
C GLU A 89 18.22 9.20 2.21
N VAL A 90 17.88 7.98 1.81
CA VAL A 90 17.33 7.68 0.47
C VAL A 90 16.08 8.51 0.18
N VAL A 91 15.13 8.53 1.11
CA VAL A 91 13.87 9.29 0.97
C VAL A 91 14.16 10.79 0.92
N ALA A 92 15.04 11.31 1.78
CA ALA A 92 15.42 12.72 1.79
C ALA A 92 16.02 13.14 0.44
N SER A 93 16.94 12.35 -0.12
CA SER A 93 17.53 12.61 -1.45
C SER A 93 16.48 12.63 -2.57
N PHE A 94 15.49 11.74 -2.55
CA PHE A 94 14.43 11.74 -3.54
C PHE A 94 13.53 12.99 -3.43
N LEU A 95 13.26 13.46 -2.21
CA LEU A 95 12.51 14.68 -1.97
C LEU A 95 13.26 15.93 -2.42
N GLU A 96 14.58 15.98 -2.23
CA GLU A 96 15.47 17.04 -2.76
C GLU A 96 15.44 17.07 -4.27
N MET A 97 15.42 15.91 -4.94
CA MET A 97 15.22 15.79 -6.39
C MET A 97 13.80 16.18 -6.82
N LYS A 98 12.94 16.62 -5.90
CA LYS A 98 11.53 16.98 -6.14
C LYS A 98 10.69 15.83 -6.66
N ARG A 99 11.05 14.58 -6.37
CA ARG A 99 10.23 13.40 -6.70
C ARG A 99 9.06 13.28 -5.74
N THR A 100 7.96 12.71 -6.22
CA THR A 100 6.87 12.25 -5.34
C THR A 100 7.23 10.85 -4.85
N VAL A 101 7.32 10.66 -3.55
CA VAL A 101 7.76 9.41 -2.92
C VAL A 101 6.58 8.71 -2.26
N GLN A 102 6.39 7.46 -2.60
CA GLN A 102 5.49 6.53 -1.94
C GLN A 102 6.36 5.51 -1.19
N LEU A 103 6.36 5.55 0.13
CA LEU A 103 7.11 4.60 0.96
C LEU A 103 6.14 3.54 1.47
N CYS A 104 6.20 2.36 0.83
CA CYS A 104 5.35 1.22 1.17
C CYS A 104 5.88 0.54 2.43
N THR A 105 5.00 0.16 3.35
CA THR A 105 5.39 -0.48 4.61
C THR A 105 4.27 -1.32 5.20
N ASN A 106 4.63 -2.38 5.93
CA ASN A 106 3.72 -3.13 6.79
C ASN A 106 3.44 -2.39 8.12
N ALA A 107 4.03 -1.23 8.32
CA ALA A 107 3.92 -0.35 9.47
C ALA A 107 4.43 -0.88 10.81
N LEU A 108 4.95 -2.11 10.91
CA LEU A 108 5.46 -2.68 12.18
C LEU A 108 6.51 -1.78 12.85
N ARG A 109 7.30 -1.06 12.05
CA ARG A 109 8.33 -0.13 12.54
C ARG A 109 8.02 1.34 12.30
N LEU A 110 6.85 1.66 11.73
CA LEU A 110 6.56 3.04 11.31
C LEU A 110 6.59 4.02 12.48
N SER A 111 5.96 3.68 13.60
CA SER A 111 5.95 4.56 14.79
C SER A 111 7.36 4.87 15.32
N GLU A 112 8.27 3.90 15.29
CA GLU A 112 9.66 4.08 15.74
C GLU A 112 10.50 4.95 14.80
N MET A 113 10.11 4.97 13.52
CA MET A 113 10.87 5.60 12.46
C MET A 113 10.37 7.01 12.12
N LEU A 114 9.21 7.45 12.62
CA LEU A 114 8.60 8.73 12.25
C LEU A 114 9.54 9.91 12.44
N ASP A 115 10.26 9.96 13.55
CA ASP A 115 11.17 11.07 13.88
C ASP A 115 12.38 11.18 12.93
N LYS A 116 12.64 10.15 12.13
CA LYS A 116 13.71 10.16 11.11
C LYS A 116 13.27 10.80 9.80
N PHE A 117 11.99 11.05 9.62
CA PHE A 117 11.44 11.67 8.43
C PHE A 117 10.90 13.06 8.74
N THR A 118 10.94 13.92 7.74
CA THR A 118 10.31 15.25 7.81
C THR A 118 9.01 15.24 7.02
N PRO A 119 7.88 15.68 7.57
CA PRO A 119 6.63 15.80 6.83
C PRO A 119 6.81 16.62 5.56
N ASN A 120 6.42 16.05 4.43
CA ASN A 120 6.55 16.67 3.12
C ASN A 120 5.35 16.32 2.25
N PRO A 121 4.73 17.30 1.54
CA PRO A 121 3.59 17.01 0.67
C PRO A 121 3.89 15.98 -0.43
N ARG A 122 5.17 15.74 -0.76
CA ARG A 122 5.60 14.74 -1.73
C ARG A 122 5.89 13.37 -1.12
N LEU A 123 5.93 13.23 0.20
CA LEU A 123 6.10 11.95 0.89
C LEU A 123 4.74 11.41 1.32
N THR A 124 4.47 10.17 1.00
CA THR A 124 3.29 9.44 1.45
C THR A 124 3.73 8.09 1.97
N PHE A 125 3.39 7.75 3.20
CA PHE A 125 3.47 6.37 3.68
C PHE A 125 2.28 5.59 3.13
N VAL A 126 2.55 4.47 2.49
CA VAL A 126 1.57 3.56 1.90
C VAL A 126 1.54 2.31 2.78
N VAL A 127 0.58 2.24 3.68
CA VAL A 127 0.48 1.16 4.66
C VAL A 127 -0.30 -0.02 4.08
N HIS A 128 0.28 -1.21 4.17
CA HIS A 128 -0.37 -2.44 3.75
C HIS A 128 -1.46 -2.86 4.75
N LEU A 129 -2.70 -3.03 4.26
CA LEU A 129 -3.84 -3.52 5.04
C LEU A 129 -4.78 -4.31 4.12
N ASP A 130 -5.00 -5.61 4.38
CA ASP A 130 -5.77 -6.49 3.51
C ASP A 130 -7.16 -6.86 4.05
N GLY A 131 -7.60 -6.26 5.12
CA GLY A 131 -8.91 -6.46 5.75
C GLY A 131 -8.96 -5.87 7.14
N MET A 132 -10.04 -6.09 7.87
CA MET A 132 -10.14 -5.75 9.29
C MET A 132 -9.21 -6.64 10.14
N ARG A 133 -9.09 -6.36 11.41
CA ARG A 133 -8.15 -6.95 12.38
C ARG A 133 -7.86 -8.44 12.18
N GLU A 134 -8.89 -9.26 12.25
CA GLU A 134 -8.73 -10.73 12.19
C GLU A 134 -8.17 -11.20 10.83
N ILE A 135 -8.66 -10.58 9.75
CA ILE A 135 -8.23 -10.92 8.38
C ILE A 135 -6.80 -10.43 8.15
N HIS A 136 -6.52 -9.18 8.52
CA HIS A 136 -5.18 -8.61 8.31
C HIS A 136 -4.09 -9.37 9.08
N ASP A 137 -4.32 -9.64 10.37
CA ASP A 137 -3.38 -10.39 11.21
C ASP A 137 -3.14 -11.81 10.65
N TYR A 138 -4.20 -12.47 10.17
CA TYR A 138 -4.11 -13.78 9.53
C TYR A 138 -3.31 -13.73 8.22
N VAL A 139 -3.63 -12.81 7.31
CA VAL A 139 -2.95 -12.70 6.01
C VAL A 139 -1.48 -12.35 6.16
N CYS A 140 -1.15 -11.51 7.14
CA CYS A 140 0.23 -11.12 7.42
C CYS A 140 1.01 -12.13 8.27
N ASP A 141 0.34 -13.19 8.76
CA ASP A 141 0.90 -14.18 9.70
C ASP A 141 1.56 -13.49 10.92
N TYR A 142 0.88 -12.44 11.44
CA TYR A 142 1.40 -11.65 12.54
C TYR A 142 0.26 -11.15 13.45
N PRO A 143 -0.04 -11.84 14.55
CA PRO A 143 -1.08 -11.43 15.50
C PRO A 143 -0.82 -10.05 16.10
N GLY A 144 -1.82 -9.16 16.05
CA GLY A 144 -1.74 -7.80 16.57
C GLY A 144 -1.16 -6.78 15.61
N LEU A 145 -0.81 -7.15 14.39
CA LEU A 145 -0.25 -6.22 13.40
C LEU A 145 -1.25 -5.12 13.02
N TRP A 146 -2.53 -5.46 12.93
CA TRP A 146 -3.58 -4.48 12.67
C TRP A 146 -3.54 -3.30 13.65
N ASP A 147 -3.47 -3.57 14.95
CA ASP A 147 -3.44 -2.53 15.97
C ASP A 147 -2.21 -1.66 15.86
N ILE A 148 -1.06 -2.28 15.63
CA ILE A 148 0.21 -1.58 15.44
C ILE A 148 0.13 -0.68 14.20
N ALA A 149 -0.37 -1.21 13.08
CA ALA A 149 -0.48 -0.47 11.83
C ALA A 149 -1.43 0.72 11.95
N VAL A 150 -2.61 0.52 12.54
CA VAL A 150 -3.61 1.58 12.74
C VAL A 150 -3.10 2.67 13.68
N ASP A 151 -2.44 2.29 14.80
CA ASP A 151 -1.81 3.26 15.71
C ASP A 151 -0.72 4.06 14.99
N ALA A 152 0.15 3.38 14.24
CA ALA A 152 1.21 4.02 13.46
C ALA A 152 0.66 4.99 12.40
N MET A 153 -0.42 4.62 11.70
CA MET A 153 -1.08 5.50 10.74
C MET A 153 -1.63 6.76 11.41
N ARG A 154 -2.26 6.64 12.58
CA ARG A 154 -2.78 7.79 13.34
C ARG A 154 -1.65 8.71 13.80
N ARG A 155 -0.59 8.15 14.37
CA ARG A 155 0.60 8.93 14.79
C ARG A 155 1.25 9.64 13.62
N ALA A 156 1.42 8.96 12.49
CA ALA A 156 2.00 9.57 11.30
C ALA A 156 1.13 10.71 10.76
N ARG A 157 -0.20 10.54 10.73
CA ARG A 157 -1.13 11.61 10.36
C ARG A 157 -1.04 12.80 11.32
N ASP A 158 -1.05 12.54 12.62
CA ASP A 158 -0.99 13.58 13.66
C ASP A 158 0.35 14.33 13.62
N ALA A 159 1.43 13.66 13.19
CA ALA A 159 2.73 14.28 12.89
C ALA A 159 2.75 15.05 11.55
N GLY A 160 1.66 15.07 10.78
CA GLY A 160 1.53 15.83 9.53
C GLY A 160 1.98 15.10 8.27
N PHE A 161 2.21 13.79 8.33
CA PHE A 161 2.50 12.98 7.15
C PHE A 161 1.23 12.64 6.38
N ARG A 162 1.41 12.41 5.09
CA ARG A 162 0.37 11.84 4.23
C ARG A 162 0.36 10.32 4.37
N ILE A 163 -0.83 9.77 4.55
CA ILE A 163 -1.05 8.33 4.76
C ILE A 163 -2.05 7.80 3.76
N THR A 164 -1.71 6.71 3.10
CA THR A 164 -2.63 5.92 2.29
C THR A 164 -2.54 4.45 2.70
N SER A 165 -3.58 3.66 2.40
CA SER A 165 -3.49 2.21 2.50
C SER A 165 -3.28 1.58 1.13
N ASN A 166 -2.69 0.38 1.12
CA ASN A 166 -2.64 -0.52 -0.03
C ASN A 166 -3.22 -1.87 0.37
N THR A 167 -4.19 -2.35 -0.39
CA THR A 167 -4.94 -3.57 -0.13
C THR A 167 -4.82 -4.50 -1.33
N THR A 168 -4.44 -5.75 -1.09
CA THR A 168 -4.39 -6.78 -2.11
C THR A 168 -5.63 -7.67 -2.00
N ILE A 169 -6.33 -7.82 -3.11
CA ILE A 169 -7.54 -8.63 -3.19
C ILE A 169 -7.18 -9.99 -3.77
N PHE A 170 -7.37 -11.04 -2.98
CA PHE A 170 -7.22 -12.42 -3.37
C PHE A 170 -8.60 -13.09 -3.56
N LYS A 171 -8.60 -14.36 -4.02
CA LYS A 171 -9.81 -15.13 -4.22
C LYS A 171 -10.64 -15.25 -2.94
N GLU A 172 -10.00 -15.52 -1.81
CA GLU A 172 -10.64 -15.69 -0.51
C GLU A 172 -10.97 -14.35 0.20
N THR A 173 -10.57 -13.21 -0.37
CA THR A 173 -10.86 -11.91 0.25
C THR A 173 -12.36 -11.67 0.37
N ASP A 174 -12.82 -11.42 1.59
CA ASP A 174 -14.20 -11.00 1.86
C ASP A 174 -14.39 -9.53 1.49
N VAL A 175 -15.23 -9.28 0.49
CA VAL A 175 -15.53 -7.94 0.00
C VAL A 175 -16.18 -7.07 1.07
N ASP A 176 -17.05 -7.61 1.89
CA ASP A 176 -17.73 -6.85 2.95
C ASP A 176 -16.75 -6.42 4.05
N ASP A 177 -15.78 -7.26 4.38
CA ASP A 177 -14.71 -6.92 5.32
C ASP A 177 -13.82 -5.80 4.77
N VAL A 178 -13.43 -5.86 3.48
CA VAL A 178 -12.67 -4.78 2.82
C VAL A 178 -13.46 -3.48 2.82
N VAL A 179 -14.75 -3.51 2.49
CA VAL A 179 -15.60 -2.30 2.49
C VAL A 179 -15.73 -1.73 3.90
N GLN A 180 -15.85 -2.58 4.93
CA GLN A 180 -15.84 -2.14 6.33
C GLN A 180 -14.53 -1.48 6.70
N MET A 181 -13.40 -2.08 6.33
CA MET A 181 -12.07 -1.50 6.54
C MET A 181 -11.94 -0.13 5.85
N MET A 182 -12.39 0.00 4.60
CA MET A 182 -12.34 1.28 3.87
C MET A 182 -13.15 2.37 4.59
N GLY A 183 -14.31 2.04 5.13
CA GLY A 183 -15.12 2.94 5.95
C GLY A 183 -14.37 3.36 7.22
N PHE A 184 -13.81 2.42 7.95
CA PHE A 184 -13.01 2.67 9.15
C PHE A 184 -11.80 3.56 8.86
N LEU A 185 -11.04 3.26 7.81
CA LEU A 185 -9.87 4.05 7.41
C LEU A 185 -10.24 5.49 7.02
N THR A 186 -11.41 5.67 6.41
CA THR A 186 -11.90 7.00 6.01
C THR A 186 -12.39 7.81 7.21
N ASP A 187 -13.23 7.22 8.06
CA ASP A 187 -13.97 7.93 9.08
C ASP A 187 -13.22 8.01 10.42
N GLU A 188 -12.45 6.97 10.77
CA GLU A 188 -11.77 6.84 12.06
C GLU A 188 -10.26 7.11 12.01
N VAL A 189 -9.61 6.76 10.90
CA VAL A 189 -8.17 7.00 10.73
C VAL A 189 -7.91 8.28 9.95
N GLY A 190 -8.75 8.61 8.97
CA GLY A 190 -8.63 9.83 8.15
C GLY A 190 -7.51 9.76 7.13
N VAL A 191 -7.39 8.63 6.41
CA VAL A 191 -6.37 8.45 5.37
C VAL A 191 -6.60 9.38 4.16
N ASP A 192 -5.52 9.77 3.48
CA ASP A 192 -5.55 10.60 2.26
C ASP A 192 -6.06 9.84 1.03
N GLY A 193 -6.05 8.52 1.08
CA GLY A 193 -6.54 7.65 0.01
C GLY A 193 -6.25 6.19 0.26
N MET A 194 -6.79 5.34 -0.60
CA MET A 194 -6.62 3.91 -0.55
C MET A 194 -6.31 3.39 -1.95
N LEU A 195 -5.40 2.42 -2.05
CA LEU A 195 -5.05 1.69 -3.24
C LEU A 195 -5.57 0.26 -3.09
N ILE A 196 -6.19 -0.27 -4.13
CA ILE A 196 -6.69 -1.63 -4.16
C ILE A 196 -6.17 -2.27 -5.42
N ALA A 197 -5.51 -3.40 -5.30
CA ALA A 197 -4.94 -4.15 -6.41
C ALA A 197 -5.31 -5.64 -6.31
N PRO A 198 -5.46 -6.34 -7.44
CA PRO A 198 -5.59 -7.79 -7.42
C PRO A 198 -4.27 -8.43 -6.99
N GLY A 199 -4.34 -9.55 -6.30
CA GLY A 199 -3.19 -10.43 -6.07
C GLY A 199 -2.70 -11.00 -7.41
N TYR A 200 -1.39 -10.97 -7.61
CA TYR A 200 -0.77 -11.56 -8.79
C TYR A 200 -0.30 -12.98 -8.48
N GLN A 201 -0.38 -13.86 -9.50
CA GLN A 201 0.18 -15.19 -9.41
C GLN A 201 1.71 -15.11 -9.55
N TYR A 202 2.42 -15.47 -8.48
CA TYR A 202 3.85 -15.73 -8.51
C TYR A 202 4.08 -17.24 -8.45
N SER A 203 5.26 -17.71 -8.89
CA SER A 203 5.59 -19.14 -8.98
C SER A 203 5.49 -19.89 -7.63
N GLN A 204 5.63 -19.20 -6.52
CA GLN A 204 5.64 -19.74 -5.16
C GLN A 204 4.35 -19.48 -4.37
N ILE A 205 3.37 -18.79 -4.97
CA ILE A 205 2.05 -18.60 -4.35
C ILE A 205 1.14 -19.74 -4.78
N ASP A 206 0.31 -20.21 -3.84
CA ASP A 206 -0.72 -21.18 -4.12
C ASP A 206 -1.64 -20.64 -5.25
N PRO A 207 -1.76 -21.36 -6.37
CA PRO A 207 -2.64 -20.95 -7.47
C PRO A 207 -4.10 -20.75 -7.04
N GLU A 208 -4.54 -21.41 -5.97
CA GLU A 208 -5.91 -21.28 -5.44
C GLU A 208 -6.18 -19.91 -4.83
N LEU A 209 -5.13 -19.16 -4.44
CA LEU A 209 -5.25 -17.79 -3.94
C LEU A 209 -5.51 -16.78 -5.06
N THR A 210 -5.21 -17.14 -6.31
CA THR A 210 -5.35 -16.22 -7.44
C THR A 210 -6.75 -16.30 -8.05
N MET A 211 -7.19 -15.16 -8.58
CA MET A 211 -8.52 -15.03 -9.19
C MET A 211 -8.45 -15.19 -10.71
N THR A 212 -9.49 -15.77 -11.30
CA THR A 212 -9.77 -15.63 -12.73
C THR A 212 -10.14 -14.19 -13.06
N ARG A 213 -10.20 -13.88 -14.35
CA ARG A 213 -10.62 -12.54 -14.81
C ARG A 213 -12.07 -12.24 -14.38
N GLU A 214 -12.95 -13.20 -14.46
CA GLU A 214 -14.36 -13.10 -14.09
C GLU A 214 -14.52 -12.83 -12.59
N GLU A 215 -13.80 -13.56 -11.74
CA GLU A 215 -13.77 -13.35 -10.29
C GLU A 215 -13.20 -11.95 -9.94
N HIS A 216 -12.18 -11.49 -10.65
CA HIS A 216 -11.69 -10.11 -10.53
C HIS A 216 -12.80 -9.09 -10.82
N GLU A 217 -13.46 -9.22 -11.97
CA GLU A 217 -14.50 -8.27 -12.37
C GLU A 217 -15.65 -8.25 -11.36
N GLU A 218 -16.06 -9.39 -10.85
CA GLU A 218 -17.12 -9.51 -9.84
C GLU A 218 -16.75 -8.80 -8.53
N LYS A 219 -15.58 -9.15 -7.93
CA LYS A 219 -15.14 -8.56 -6.66
C LYS A 219 -14.93 -7.05 -6.77
N PHE A 220 -14.26 -6.60 -7.83
CA PHE A 220 -14.00 -5.18 -7.99
C PHE A 220 -15.28 -4.38 -8.29
N ARG A 221 -16.25 -4.94 -9.00
CA ARG A 221 -17.59 -4.32 -9.16
C ARG A 221 -18.34 -4.20 -7.85
N ALA A 222 -18.15 -5.13 -6.92
CA ALA A 222 -18.76 -5.07 -5.59
C ALA A 222 -18.06 -4.02 -4.68
N ILE A 223 -16.73 -3.87 -4.79
CA ILE A 223 -15.96 -2.90 -4.01
C ILE A 223 -16.12 -1.45 -4.56
N TYR A 224 -16.15 -1.27 -5.87
CA TYR A 224 -16.13 0.04 -6.52
C TYR A 224 -17.26 1.00 -6.11
N PRO A 225 -18.53 0.58 -5.96
CA PRO A 225 -19.60 1.47 -5.50
C PRO A 225 -19.37 1.99 -4.08
N ALA A 226 -18.69 1.21 -3.24
CA ALA A 226 -18.29 1.64 -1.91
C ALA A 226 -17.15 2.69 -1.93
N TYR A 227 -16.40 2.77 -3.05
CA TYR A 227 -15.27 3.67 -3.23
C TYR A 227 -15.61 4.95 -4.03
N ALA A 228 -16.79 5.05 -4.62
CA ALA A 228 -17.15 6.18 -5.47
C ALA A 228 -17.28 7.51 -4.69
N PRO A 229 -16.71 8.62 -5.20
CA PRO A 229 -16.53 9.86 -4.42
C PRO A 229 -17.78 10.71 -4.17
N ALA A 230 -18.91 10.40 -4.76
CA ALA A 230 -20.15 11.21 -4.62
C ALA A 230 -21.30 10.36 -4.07
N GLY A 231 -21.46 10.37 -2.75
CA GLY A 231 -22.61 9.75 -2.05
C GLY A 231 -22.54 8.26 -1.83
N GLY A 232 -21.41 7.62 -2.16
CA GLY A 232 -21.29 6.16 -2.20
C GLY A 232 -20.89 5.46 -0.91
N PRO A 233 -19.60 5.51 -0.47
CA PRO A 233 -19.12 4.57 0.55
C PRO A 233 -19.77 4.73 1.91
N ARG A 234 -19.99 5.98 2.35
CA ARG A 234 -20.50 6.27 3.69
C ARG A 234 -21.91 5.76 3.93
N GLU A 235 -22.76 5.75 2.90
CA GLU A 235 -24.13 5.30 3.03
C GLU A 235 -24.24 3.78 3.02
N TYR A 236 -23.44 3.12 2.20
CA TYR A 236 -23.38 1.65 2.12
C TYR A 236 -22.84 1.04 3.44
N VAL A 237 -21.73 1.54 3.95
CA VAL A 237 -21.14 1.07 5.22
C VAL A 237 -22.07 1.35 6.39
N ARG A 238 -22.69 2.55 6.46
CA ARG A 238 -23.65 2.87 7.52
C ARG A 238 -24.91 2.02 7.49
N ARG A 239 -25.39 1.60 6.32
CA ARG A 239 -26.53 0.70 6.21
C ARG A 239 -26.20 -0.69 6.73
N LYS A 240 -25.03 -1.26 6.40
CA LYS A 240 -24.60 -2.58 6.89
C LYS A 240 -24.25 -2.60 8.38
N SER A 241 -23.60 -1.56 8.90
CA SER A 241 -23.27 -1.47 10.33
C SER A 241 -24.51 -1.34 11.23
N ARG A 242 -25.69 -0.99 10.67
CA ARG A 242 -26.96 -0.93 11.39
C ARG A 242 -27.78 -2.23 11.32
N SER A 243 -27.38 -3.20 10.51
CA SER A 243 -28.01 -4.51 10.48
C SER A 243 -27.42 -5.37 11.59
N PRO A 244 -28.21 -5.98 12.48
CA PRO A 244 -27.67 -6.91 13.46
C PRO A 244 -27.02 -8.10 12.74
N PRO A 245 -25.93 -8.65 13.29
CA PRO A 245 -25.28 -9.81 12.69
C PRO A 245 -26.29 -10.94 12.61
N THR A 246 -26.59 -11.39 11.39
CA THR A 246 -27.33 -12.62 11.18
C THR A 246 -26.45 -13.75 11.66
N SER A 247 -26.89 -14.46 12.69
CA SER A 247 -26.24 -15.63 13.25
C SER A 247 -26.36 -16.81 12.24
N SER A 248 -25.48 -16.83 11.26
CA SER A 248 -25.36 -17.99 10.35
C SER A 248 -23.87 -18.25 10.13
N GLY A 249 -23.41 -19.31 10.80
CA GLY A 249 -22.28 -20.17 10.51
C GLY A 249 -21.04 -19.53 9.83
N ARG A 250 -20.11 -19.01 10.61
CA ARG A 250 -18.77 -18.73 10.11
C ARG A 250 -18.07 -20.07 9.82
N PRO A 251 -17.47 -20.27 8.63
CA PRO A 251 -16.50 -21.33 8.48
C PRO A 251 -15.29 -20.99 9.37
N ARG A 252 -14.84 -21.95 10.15
CA ARG A 252 -13.55 -21.83 10.87
C ARG A 252 -12.43 -21.82 9.83
N PRO A 253 -11.38 -21.03 10.03
CA PRO A 253 -10.17 -21.15 9.20
C PRO A 253 -9.65 -22.58 9.29
N PRO A 254 -9.13 -23.14 8.19
CA PRO A 254 -8.51 -24.47 8.21
C PRO A 254 -7.33 -24.51 9.17
N PRO A 255 -7.00 -25.71 9.71
CA PRO A 255 -5.93 -25.90 10.69
C PRO A 255 -4.54 -25.55 10.18
#